data_0f0c2fa8c9d9b5b63f0e1ee27264380e
#
_entry.id   0f0c2fa8c9d9b5b63f0e1ee27264380e
#
_cell.length_a   1.000
_cell.length_b   1.000
_cell.length_c   1.000
_cell.angle_alpha   90.00
_cell.angle_beta   90.00
_cell.angle_gamma   90.00
#
_symmetry.space_group_name_H-M   'P 1'
#
loop_
_entity.id
_entity.type
_entity.pdbx_description
1 polymer ?
#
loop_
_entity_poly.entity_id
_entity_poly.type
_entity_poly.pdbx_seq_one_letter_code
_entity_poly.pdbx_strand_id
1 'polypeptide(L)'
;MEETGNIEQAEAAVEQLSQQMSQQEFWDFAWQTLQEGGWLMIPLALLALLIYFEAMSLILRMGKAKLKKNPRSVWSPWLDKPAEGIGHIGDVIRYVVGNGIKSKDAILRVEAVKSKLLPDINSRIVVLSILVTIAPLMGLLGTVIGMLTTFRGLATASGQAVDLVAEGIRVALITTQTGLMIAIPGYIFISLVIRSRNTYLAFLAELETTVVQRVHKLEEAK
;
A
#
# COMPACT_ATOMS: atom_id res chain seq x y z
N MET A 1 -28.52 -20.10 -38.66
CA MET A 1 -28.09 -20.20 -37.27
C MET A 1 -26.59 -20.53 -37.10
N GLU A 2 -25.95 -21.27 -38.03
CA GLU A 2 -24.50 -21.54 -37.97
C GLU A 2 -23.59 -20.35 -38.32
N GLU A 3 -24.06 -19.45 -39.19
CA GLU A 3 -23.25 -18.27 -39.62
C GLU A 3 -23.08 -17.19 -38.52
N THR A 4 -24.08 -17.01 -37.66
CA THR A 4 -24.02 -16.11 -36.54
C THR A 4 -23.08 -16.58 -35.43
N GLY A 5 -23.00 -17.87 -35.17
CA GLY A 5 -22.07 -18.45 -34.20
C GLY A 5 -20.60 -18.35 -34.61
N ASN A 6 -20.31 -18.41 -35.92
CA ASN A 6 -18.95 -18.23 -36.43
C ASN A 6 -18.45 -16.78 -36.35
N ILE A 7 -19.35 -15.80 -36.52
CA ILE A 7 -18.98 -14.37 -36.39
C ILE A 7 -18.69 -14.04 -34.94
N GLU A 8 -19.50 -14.49 -34.00
CA GLU A 8 -19.33 -14.25 -32.56
C GLU A 8 -18.04 -14.88 -31.99
N GLN A 9 -17.69 -16.09 -32.48
CA GLN A 9 -16.42 -16.74 -32.17
C GLN A 9 -15.22 -16.02 -32.79
N ALA A 10 -15.36 -15.48 -34.00
CA ALA A 10 -14.30 -14.69 -34.62
C ALA A 10 -14.08 -13.35 -33.94
N GLU A 11 -15.14 -12.67 -33.51
CA GLU A 11 -15.04 -11.44 -32.72
C GLU A 11 -14.39 -11.67 -31.36
N ALA A 12 -14.78 -12.72 -30.65
CA ALA A 12 -14.17 -13.10 -29.37
C ALA A 12 -12.67 -13.46 -29.53
N ALA A 13 -12.30 -14.15 -30.60
CA ALA A 13 -10.91 -14.47 -30.91
C ALA A 13 -10.09 -13.21 -31.25
N VAL A 14 -10.66 -12.26 -31.98
CA VAL A 14 -10.02 -10.98 -32.30
C VAL A 14 -9.83 -10.13 -31.03
N GLU A 15 -10.83 -10.12 -30.15
CA GLU A 15 -10.74 -9.40 -28.87
C GLU A 15 -9.69 -10.02 -27.93
N GLN A 16 -9.60 -11.35 -27.85
CA GLN A 16 -8.54 -12.05 -27.12
C GLN A 16 -7.16 -11.78 -27.70
N LEU A 17 -6.99 -11.79 -29.02
CA LEU A 17 -5.73 -11.46 -29.68
C LEU A 17 -5.32 -10.02 -29.44
N SER A 18 -6.26 -9.07 -29.48
CA SER A 18 -5.98 -7.66 -29.21
C SER A 18 -5.56 -7.43 -27.75
N GLN A 19 -6.17 -8.15 -26.79
CA GLN A 19 -5.79 -8.10 -25.38
C GLN A 19 -4.42 -8.74 -25.13
N GLN A 20 -4.10 -9.84 -25.79
CA GLN A 20 -2.78 -10.48 -25.69
C GLN A 20 -1.68 -9.62 -26.32
N MET A 21 -1.95 -9.02 -27.48
CA MET A 21 -0.99 -8.08 -28.12
C MET A 21 -0.73 -6.87 -27.23
N SER A 22 -1.75 -6.26 -26.64
CA SER A 22 -1.59 -5.13 -25.74
C SER A 22 -0.79 -5.46 -24.47
N GLN A 23 -0.91 -6.69 -23.96
CA GLN A 23 -0.11 -7.16 -22.83
C GLN A 23 1.35 -7.41 -23.22
N GLN A 24 1.61 -8.03 -24.37
CA GLN A 24 2.98 -8.23 -24.87
C GLN A 24 3.67 -6.89 -25.14
N GLU A 25 3.01 -5.96 -25.83
CA GLU A 25 3.53 -4.62 -26.04
C GLU A 25 3.85 -3.88 -24.75
N PHE A 26 3.02 -4.05 -23.70
CA PHE A 26 3.27 -3.45 -22.40
C PHE A 26 4.53 -4.04 -21.72
N TRP A 27 4.70 -5.36 -21.77
CA TRP A 27 5.87 -6.00 -21.18
C TRP A 27 7.15 -5.71 -21.96
N ASP A 28 7.07 -5.67 -23.28
CA ASP A 28 8.19 -5.31 -24.16
C ASP A 28 8.59 -3.84 -23.94
N PHE A 29 7.63 -2.95 -23.84
CA PHE A 29 7.86 -1.54 -23.48
C PHE A 29 8.49 -1.40 -22.09
N ALA A 30 7.97 -2.11 -21.09
CA ALA A 30 8.52 -2.09 -19.74
C ALA A 30 9.97 -2.62 -19.71
N TRP A 31 10.24 -3.70 -20.42
CA TRP A 31 11.58 -4.29 -20.53
C TRP A 31 12.55 -3.37 -21.27
N GLN A 32 12.13 -2.80 -22.38
CA GLN A 32 12.90 -1.82 -23.15
C GLN A 32 13.21 -0.59 -22.28
N THR A 33 12.21 -0.06 -21.58
CA THR A 33 12.38 1.06 -20.64
C THR A 33 13.40 0.73 -19.55
N LEU A 34 13.40 -0.50 -19.05
CA LEU A 34 14.35 -0.94 -18.03
C LEU A 34 15.80 -0.98 -18.55
N GLN A 35 15.98 -1.39 -19.80
CA GLN A 35 17.30 -1.43 -20.45
C GLN A 35 17.81 -0.04 -20.81
N GLU A 36 16.92 0.83 -21.30
CA GLU A 36 17.24 2.17 -21.74
C GLU A 36 17.51 3.17 -20.62
N GLY A 37 16.97 2.93 -19.41
CA GLY A 37 17.15 3.81 -18.24
C GLY A 37 18.51 3.71 -17.55
N GLY A 38 19.43 2.89 -18.07
CA GLY A 38 20.79 2.76 -17.56
C GLY A 38 20.88 2.08 -16.18
N TRP A 39 22.06 2.14 -15.57
CA TRP A 39 22.38 1.42 -14.32
C TRP A 39 21.50 1.87 -13.11
N LEU A 40 20.96 3.08 -13.13
CA LEU A 40 20.08 3.60 -12.08
C LEU A 40 18.73 2.88 -12.01
N MET A 41 18.34 2.16 -13.06
CA MET A 41 17.12 1.36 -13.05
C MET A 41 17.21 0.19 -12.06
N ILE A 42 18.40 -0.34 -11.78
CA ILE A 42 18.59 -1.43 -10.83
C ILE A 42 18.18 -1.01 -9.40
N PRO A 43 18.74 0.06 -8.81
CA PRO A 43 18.31 0.52 -7.49
C PRO A 43 16.86 1.00 -7.47
N LEU A 44 16.31 1.56 -8.56
CA LEU A 44 14.91 1.93 -8.68
C LEU A 44 13.99 0.70 -8.65
N ALA A 45 14.35 -0.36 -9.37
CA ALA A 45 13.60 -1.62 -9.35
C ALA A 45 13.63 -2.29 -7.97
N LEU A 46 14.81 -2.29 -7.30
CA LEU A 46 14.91 -2.78 -5.92
C LEU A 46 14.04 -1.97 -4.96
N LEU A 47 14.05 -0.65 -5.09
CA LEU A 47 13.22 0.25 -4.29
C LEU A 47 11.71 -0.01 -4.53
N ALA A 48 11.29 -0.22 -5.77
CA ALA A 48 9.92 -0.59 -6.11
C ALA A 48 9.51 -1.90 -5.44
N LEU A 49 10.37 -2.92 -5.51
CA LEU A 49 10.13 -4.21 -4.87
C LEU A 49 9.96 -4.06 -3.35
N LEU A 50 10.80 -3.29 -2.69
CA LEU A 50 10.71 -3.00 -1.25
C LEU A 50 9.42 -2.26 -0.91
N ILE A 51 9.04 -1.24 -1.68
CA ILE A 51 7.79 -0.47 -1.47
C ILE A 51 6.58 -1.40 -1.56
N TYR A 52 6.48 -2.19 -2.64
CA TYR A 52 5.32 -3.05 -2.86
C TYR A 52 5.28 -4.23 -1.88
N PHE A 53 6.43 -4.77 -1.49
CA PHE A 53 6.52 -5.81 -0.47
C PHE A 53 6.05 -5.30 0.90
N GLU A 54 6.53 -4.14 1.36
CA GLU A 54 6.09 -3.53 2.62
C GLU A 54 4.61 -3.12 2.58
N ALA A 55 4.16 -2.53 1.49
CA ALA A 55 2.75 -2.16 1.31
C ALA A 55 1.84 -3.39 1.38
N MET A 56 2.19 -4.47 0.67
CA MET A 56 1.43 -5.72 0.67
C MET A 56 1.44 -6.36 2.06
N SER A 57 2.59 -6.41 2.74
CA SER A 57 2.72 -6.93 4.10
C SER A 57 1.81 -6.19 5.07
N LEU A 58 1.77 -4.84 5.01
CA LEU A 58 0.88 -4.01 5.83
C LEU A 58 -0.59 -4.26 5.53
N ILE A 59 -0.98 -4.29 4.26
CA ILE A 59 -2.36 -4.54 3.84
C ILE A 59 -2.82 -5.93 4.29
N LEU A 60 -2.01 -6.96 4.15
CA LEU A 60 -2.34 -8.32 4.58
C LEU A 60 -2.47 -8.44 6.10
N ARG A 61 -1.61 -7.77 6.86
CA ARG A 61 -1.68 -7.73 8.33
C ARG A 61 -2.95 -7.01 8.80
N MET A 62 -3.28 -5.88 8.19
CA MET A 62 -4.48 -5.11 8.53
C MET A 62 -5.75 -5.75 7.95
N GLY A 63 -5.66 -6.41 6.80
CA GLY A 63 -6.77 -7.16 6.19
C GLY A 63 -7.25 -8.33 7.04
N LYS A 64 -6.37 -8.97 7.82
CA LYS A 64 -6.75 -9.97 8.82
C LYS A 64 -7.58 -9.38 9.98
N ALA A 65 -7.41 -8.11 10.26
CA ALA A 65 -8.23 -7.39 11.24
C ALA A 65 -9.65 -7.06 10.70
N LYS A 66 -9.97 -7.42 9.43
CA LYS A 66 -11.25 -7.19 8.70
C LYS A 66 -12.15 -6.09 9.31
N LEU A 67 -11.55 -4.91 9.50
CA LEU A 67 -12.27 -3.71 9.93
C LEU A 67 -12.99 -3.03 8.76
N LYS A 68 -13.40 -3.83 7.77
CA LYS A 68 -14.27 -3.37 6.73
C LYS A 68 -15.63 -3.10 7.39
N LYS A 69 -15.79 -1.83 7.88
CA LYS A 69 -17.08 -1.27 8.28
C LYS A 69 -17.89 -2.23 9.19
N ASN A 70 -17.32 -2.62 10.36
CA ASN A 70 -18.12 -3.28 11.37
C ASN A 70 -18.98 -2.21 12.08
N PRO A 71 -20.26 -2.02 11.71
CA PRO A 71 -21.12 -1.14 12.45
C PRO A 71 -21.21 -1.66 13.90
N ARG A 72 -21.37 -0.75 14.84
CA ARG A 72 -21.56 -1.06 16.26
C ARG A 72 -22.53 -2.23 16.50
N SER A 73 -23.53 -2.39 15.65
CA SER A 73 -24.50 -3.48 15.66
C SER A 73 -23.89 -4.89 15.56
N VAL A 74 -22.71 -5.04 14.95
CA VAL A 74 -22.08 -6.36 14.75
C VAL A 74 -21.26 -6.79 15.97
N TRP A 75 -20.54 -5.88 16.60
CA TRP A 75 -19.66 -6.23 17.71
C TRP A 75 -20.29 -5.97 19.10
N SER A 76 -21.34 -5.14 19.18
CA SER A 76 -22.00 -4.84 20.44
C SER A 76 -22.60 -6.08 21.13
N PRO A 77 -23.17 -7.09 20.43
CA PRO A 77 -23.63 -8.32 21.07
C PRO A 77 -22.49 -9.14 21.71
N TRP A 78 -21.27 -9.00 21.19
CA TRP A 78 -20.10 -9.71 21.74
C TRP A 78 -19.63 -9.16 23.09
N LEU A 79 -20.11 -7.99 23.49
CA LEU A 79 -19.90 -7.47 24.85
C LEU A 79 -20.69 -8.28 25.90
N ASP A 80 -21.83 -8.85 25.50
CA ASP A 80 -22.63 -9.72 26.38
C ASP A 80 -22.12 -11.15 26.39
N LYS A 81 -21.63 -11.61 25.22
CA LYS A 81 -21.13 -12.97 25.02
C LYS A 81 -19.75 -12.94 24.36
N PRO A 82 -18.68 -12.62 25.11
CA PRO A 82 -17.34 -12.47 24.56
C PRO A 82 -16.80 -13.73 23.86
N ALA A 83 -17.31 -14.88 24.22
CA ALA A 83 -16.94 -16.17 23.62
C ALA A 83 -17.39 -16.31 22.14
N GLU A 84 -18.45 -15.62 21.73
CA GLU A 84 -18.99 -15.67 20.36
C GLU A 84 -18.23 -14.73 19.39
N GLY A 85 -17.33 -13.89 19.90
CA GLY A 85 -16.55 -12.95 19.10
C GLY A 85 -15.59 -13.66 18.14
N ILE A 86 -15.67 -13.32 16.82
CA ILE A 86 -14.90 -13.94 15.76
C ILE A 86 -13.74 -13.03 15.32
N GLY A 87 -12.56 -13.63 15.13
CA GLY A 87 -11.37 -12.96 14.60
C GLY A 87 -10.73 -12.00 15.60
N HIS A 88 -9.82 -11.16 15.10
CA HIS A 88 -9.01 -10.27 15.94
C HIS A 88 -9.84 -9.29 16.80
N ILE A 89 -10.98 -8.83 16.29
CA ILE A 89 -11.90 -7.97 17.06
C ILE A 89 -12.51 -8.73 18.24
N GLY A 90 -12.92 -9.99 18.02
CA GLY A 90 -13.43 -10.86 19.09
C GLY A 90 -12.38 -11.10 20.18
N ASP A 91 -11.11 -11.29 19.80
CA ASP A 91 -10.01 -11.47 20.75
C ASP A 91 -9.76 -10.20 21.57
N VAL A 92 -9.81 -9.03 20.94
CA VAL A 92 -9.68 -7.74 21.63
C VAL A 92 -10.85 -7.53 22.61
N ILE A 93 -12.08 -7.78 22.19
CA ILE A 93 -13.27 -7.67 23.06
C ILE A 93 -13.16 -8.67 24.24
N ARG A 94 -12.77 -9.91 23.99
CA ARG A 94 -12.58 -10.92 25.03
C ARG A 94 -11.50 -10.51 26.04
N TYR A 95 -10.41 -9.92 25.57
CA TYR A 95 -9.36 -9.40 26.43
C TYR A 95 -9.82 -8.19 27.25
N VAL A 96 -10.57 -7.27 26.65
CA VAL A 96 -11.05 -6.04 27.30
C VAL A 96 -12.19 -6.34 28.26
N VAL A 97 -13.16 -7.19 27.88
CA VAL A 97 -14.40 -7.47 28.66
C VAL A 97 -14.24 -8.61 29.68
N GLY A 98 -13.14 -9.38 29.71
CA GLY A 98 -12.92 -10.56 30.59
C GLY A 98 -13.48 -10.44 32.01
N ASN A 99 -13.65 -11.56 32.72
CA ASN A 99 -14.46 -11.73 33.94
C ASN A 99 -14.32 -10.61 35.00
N GLY A 100 -15.44 -9.95 35.34
CA GLY A 100 -15.56 -9.13 36.57
C GLY A 100 -14.82 -7.78 36.56
N ILE A 101 -14.82 -7.04 35.44
CA ILE A 101 -14.01 -5.85 35.25
C ILE A 101 -14.57 -4.62 35.93
N LYS A 102 -13.72 -3.89 36.64
CA LYS A 102 -13.94 -2.50 37.07
C LYS A 102 -13.67 -1.55 35.91
N SER A 103 -14.31 -0.38 35.90
CA SER A 103 -14.17 0.62 34.85
C SER A 103 -12.69 1.00 34.56
N LYS A 104 -11.88 1.14 35.62
CA LYS A 104 -10.42 1.43 35.48
C LYS A 104 -9.64 0.32 34.77
N ASP A 105 -9.97 -0.94 35.02
CA ASP A 105 -9.26 -2.08 34.43
C ASP A 105 -9.58 -2.19 32.92
N ALA A 106 -10.80 -1.86 32.51
CA ALA A 106 -11.18 -1.83 31.10
C ALA A 106 -10.38 -0.78 30.30
N ILE A 107 -10.24 0.43 30.86
CA ILE A 107 -9.44 1.52 30.24
C ILE A 107 -7.98 1.07 30.09
N LEU A 108 -7.38 0.51 31.15
CA LEU A 108 -6.00 0.03 31.13
C LEU A 108 -5.78 -1.07 30.09
N ARG A 109 -6.75 -1.98 29.92
CA ARG A 109 -6.65 -3.05 28.91
C ARG A 109 -6.77 -2.52 27.48
N VAL A 110 -7.65 -1.56 27.21
CA VAL A 110 -7.73 -0.89 25.89
C VAL A 110 -6.43 -0.17 25.60
N GLU A 111 -5.86 0.55 26.58
CA GLU A 111 -4.58 1.24 26.42
C GLU A 111 -3.43 0.26 26.20
N ALA A 112 -3.42 -0.89 26.86
CA ALA A 112 -2.45 -1.96 26.63
C ALA A 112 -2.55 -2.53 25.19
N VAL A 113 -3.76 -2.65 24.63
CA VAL A 113 -3.94 -3.04 23.22
C VAL A 113 -3.42 -1.96 22.28
N LYS A 114 -3.72 -0.69 22.55
CA LYS A 114 -3.22 0.44 21.76
C LYS A 114 -1.70 0.49 21.79
N SER A 115 -1.09 0.43 22.97
CA SER A 115 0.37 0.53 23.14
C SER A 115 1.14 -0.64 22.50
N LYS A 116 0.53 -1.81 22.38
CA LYS A 116 1.15 -2.97 21.76
C LYS A 116 1.09 -2.96 20.24
N LEU A 117 -0.02 -2.50 19.65
CA LEU A 117 -0.26 -2.63 18.21
C LEU A 117 0.12 -1.39 17.41
N LEU A 118 -0.11 -0.19 17.95
CA LEU A 118 0.07 1.05 17.21
C LEU A 118 1.52 1.41 16.88
N PRO A 119 2.51 1.20 17.76
CA PRO A 119 3.90 1.55 17.46
C PRO A 119 4.45 0.78 16.25
N ASP A 120 4.18 -0.53 16.15
CA ASP A 120 4.63 -1.35 15.01
C ASP A 120 4.01 -0.87 13.70
N ILE A 121 2.69 -0.62 13.69
CA ILE A 121 1.99 -0.11 12.50
C ILE A 121 2.51 1.27 12.10
N ASN A 122 2.66 2.18 13.07
CA ASN A 122 3.14 3.54 12.81
C ASN A 122 4.56 3.55 12.25
N SER A 123 5.46 2.77 12.85
CA SER A 123 6.84 2.65 12.38
C SER A 123 6.90 2.18 10.93
N ARG A 124 6.11 1.18 10.56
CA ARG A 124 6.05 0.66 9.18
C ARG A 124 5.44 1.66 8.20
N ILE A 125 4.42 2.42 8.61
CA ILE A 125 3.86 3.50 7.79
C ILE A 125 4.92 4.56 7.51
N VAL A 126 5.72 4.94 8.52
CA VAL A 126 6.80 5.91 8.36
C VAL A 126 7.86 5.39 7.39
N VAL A 127 8.31 4.14 7.56
CA VAL A 127 9.28 3.51 6.64
C VAL A 127 8.75 3.49 5.21
N LEU A 128 7.50 3.04 5.00
CA LEU A 128 6.88 3.02 3.68
C LEU A 128 6.78 4.43 3.08
N SER A 129 6.44 5.44 3.89
CA SER A 129 6.36 6.83 3.43
C SER A 129 7.72 7.37 2.99
N ILE A 130 8.78 7.04 3.72
CA ILE A 130 10.16 7.42 3.34
C ILE A 130 10.54 6.75 2.01
N LEU A 131 10.32 5.45 1.87
CA LEU A 131 10.65 4.72 0.65
C LEU A 131 9.92 5.30 -0.58
N VAL A 132 8.63 5.58 -0.44
CA VAL A 132 7.82 6.15 -1.54
C VAL A 132 8.28 7.56 -1.90
N THR A 133 8.72 8.36 -0.92
CA THR A 133 9.25 9.71 -1.17
C THR A 133 10.62 9.67 -1.85
N ILE A 134 11.43 8.67 -1.57
CA ILE A 134 12.75 8.49 -2.19
C ILE A 134 12.63 8.14 -3.69
N ALA A 135 11.58 7.45 -4.12
CA ALA A 135 11.47 6.99 -5.51
C ALA A 135 11.51 8.13 -6.55
N PRO A 136 10.74 9.23 -6.44
CA PRO A 136 10.86 10.37 -7.34
C PRO A 136 12.21 11.09 -7.23
N LEU A 137 12.79 11.15 -6.03
CA LEU A 137 14.10 11.77 -5.81
C LEU A 137 15.21 10.98 -6.52
N MET A 138 15.13 9.65 -6.51
CA MET A 138 16.03 8.80 -7.29
C MET A 138 15.82 8.99 -8.80
N GLY A 139 14.59 9.16 -9.25
CA GLY A 139 14.28 9.53 -10.62
C GLY A 139 14.94 10.86 -11.01
N LEU A 140 14.83 11.88 -10.15
CA LEU A 140 15.49 13.17 -10.35
C LEU A 140 17.02 13.04 -10.36
N LEU A 141 17.60 12.23 -9.49
CA LEU A 141 19.04 11.93 -9.52
C LEU A 141 19.47 11.34 -10.87
N GLY A 142 18.58 10.52 -11.47
CA GLY A 142 18.81 9.98 -12.81
C GLY A 142 18.96 11.07 -13.89
N THR A 143 18.17 12.16 -13.81
CA THR A 143 18.30 13.27 -14.75
C THR A 143 19.64 13.97 -14.60
N VAL A 144 20.10 14.19 -13.38
CA VAL A 144 21.40 14.82 -13.11
C VAL A 144 22.54 13.97 -13.66
N ILE A 145 22.51 12.67 -13.41
CA ILE A 145 23.55 11.73 -13.91
C ILE A 145 23.48 11.64 -15.44
N GLY A 146 22.30 11.54 -16.03
CA GLY A 146 22.10 11.51 -17.49
C GLY A 146 22.70 12.75 -18.15
N MET A 147 22.41 13.94 -17.64
CA MET A 147 22.97 15.18 -18.15
C MET A 147 24.49 15.28 -17.96
N LEU A 148 25.02 14.83 -16.81
CA LEU A 148 26.46 14.83 -16.60
C LEU A 148 27.21 13.90 -17.57
N THR A 149 26.65 12.73 -17.87
CA THR A 149 27.24 11.80 -18.85
C THR A 149 27.20 12.40 -20.26
N THR A 150 26.12 13.09 -20.61
CA THR A 150 25.98 13.81 -21.87
C THR A 150 27.08 14.87 -22.04
N PHE A 151 27.26 15.75 -21.06
CA PHE A 151 28.28 16.81 -21.13
C PHE A 151 29.73 16.23 -21.18
N ARG A 152 29.98 15.15 -20.47
CA ARG A 152 31.29 14.46 -20.58
C ARG A 152 31.53 13.87 -21.98
N GLY A 153 30.49 13.26 -22.57
CA GLY A 153 30.55 12.74 -23.93
C GLY A 153 30.82 13.84 -24.97
N LEU A 154 30.14 15.01 -24.84
CA LEU A 154 30.35 16.17 -25.69
C LEU A 154 31.79 16.72 -25.65
N ALA A 155 32.40 16.73 -24.48
CA ALA A 155 33.79 17.21 -24.31
C ALA A 155 34.83 16.35 -25.04
N THR A 156 34.50 15.10 -25.36
CA THR A 156 35.39 14.12 -25.98
C THR A 156 35.02 13.77 -27.42
N ALA A 157 33.81 14.13 -27.87
CA ALA A 157 33.30 13.75 -29.20
C ALA A 157 33.62 14.80 -30.26
N SER A 158 34.34 14.40 -31.29
CA SER A 158 34.50 15.15 -32.53
C SER A 158 33.48 14.65 -33.57
N GLY A 159 32.30 15.33 -33.64
CA GLY A 159 31.39 15.18 -34.77
C GLY A 159 30.03 14.51 -34.52
N GLN A 160 29.80 13.82 -33.41
CA GLN A 160 28.50 13.14 -33.09
C GLN A 160 27.81 13.75 -31.86
N ALA A 161 27.93 15.04 -31.66
CA ALA A 161 27.47 15.73 -30.46
C ALA A 161 25.96 15.65 -30.27
N VAL A 162 25.15 15.67 -31.35
CA VAL A 162 23.71 15.69 -31.30
C VAL A 162 23.12 14.36 -30.80
N ASP A 163 23.65 13.23 -31.28
CA ASP A 163 23.17 11.90 -30.91
C ASP A 163 23.46 11.59 -29.44
N LEU A 164 24.65 12.00 -28.95
CA LEU A 164 25.04 11.84 -27.54
C LEU A 164 24.13 12.67 -26.61
N VAL A 165 23.75 13.89 -27.02
CA VAL A 165 22.81 14.72 -26.26
C VAL A 165 21.44 14.09 -26.22
N ALA A 166 20.92 13.62 -27.35
CA ALA A 166 19.61 13.01 -27.46
C ALA A 166 19.52 11.76 -26.56
N GLU A 167 20.55 10.89 -26.57
CA GLU A 167 20.60 9.69 -25.75
C GLU A 167 20.64 10.01 -24.24
N GLY A 168 21.47 10.96 -23.80
CA GLY A 168 21.53 11.34 -22.39
C GLY A 168 20.24 11.97 -21.87
N ILE A 169 19.54 12.77 -22.70
CA ILE A 169 18.20 13.31 -22.36
C ILE A 169 17.19 12.18 -22.27
N ARG A 170 17.22 11.22 -23.18
CA ARG A 170 16.32 10.05 -23.16
C ARG A 170 16.46 9.27 -21.87
N VAL A 171 17.67 8.89 -21.47
CA VAL A 171 17.96 8.18 -20.23
C VAL A 171 17.46 8.98 -19.00
N ALA A 172 17.70 10.28 -18.99
CA ALA A 172 17.26 11.18 -17.93
C ALA A 172 15.74 11.21 -17.77
N LEU A 173 14.99 11.30 -18.86
CA LEU A 173 13.53 11.34 -18.85
C LEU A 173 12.93 9.99 -18.39
N ILE A 174 13.48 8.87 -18.87
CA ILE A 174 13.03 7.52 -18.50
C ILE A 174 13.15 7.28 -17.00
N THR A 175 14.27 7.65 -16.39
CA THR A 175 14.49 7.45 -14.96
C THR A 175 13.51 8.24 -14.11
N THR A 176 13.22 9.49 -14.48
CA THR A 176 12.23 10.31 -13.77
C THR A 176 10.81 9.78 -13.92
N GLN A 177 10.42 9.40 -15.14
CA GLN A 177 9.12 8.77 -15.42
C GLN A 177 8.94 7.52 -14.56
N THR A 178 9.95 6.65 -14.50
CA THR A 178 9.91 5.42 -13.71
C THR A 178 9.79 5.71 -12.22
N GLY A 179 10.54 6.67 -11.69
CA GLY A 179 10.45 7.08 -10.28
C GLY A 179 9.06 7.55 -9.89
N LEU A 180 8.40 8.36 -10.74
CA LEU A 180 7.02 8.81 -10.54
C LEU A 180 6.02 7.66 -10.65
N MET A 181 6.21 6.75 -11.61
CA MET A 181 5.33 5.60 -11.83
C MET A 181 5.35 4.62 -10.65
N ILE A 182 6.48 4.52 -9.94
CA ILE A 182 6.59 3.74 -8.70
C ILE A 182 5.92 4.48 -7.53
N ALA A 183 6.10 5.79 -7.44
CA ALA A 183 5.62 6.58 -6.29
C ALA A 183 4.10 6.72 -6.25
N ILE A 184 3.42 6.90 -7.39
CA ILE A 184 1.97 7.14 -7.44
C ILE A 184 1.17 6.02 -6.79
N PRO A 185 1.33 4.73 -7.17
CA PRO A 185 0.65 3.64 -6.46
C PRO A 185 1.11 3.51 -5.00
N GLY A 186 2.38 3.80 -4.72
CA GLY A 186 2.92 3.82 -3.36
C GLY A 186 2.15 4.76 -2.43
N TYR A 187 1.88 5.99 -2.85
CA TYR A 187 1.08 6.95 -2.09
C TYR A 187 -0.38 6.50 -1.91
N ILE A 188 -0.97 5.84 -2.92
CA ILE A 188 -2.30 5.26 -2.79
C ILE A 188 -2.31 4.19 -1.70
N PHE A 189 -1.31 3.29 -1.67
CA PHE A 189 -1.19 2.27 -0.63
C PHE A 189 -1.02 2.87 0.77
N ILE A 190 -0.18 3.90 0.93
CA ILE A 190 -0.02 4.62 2.19
C ILE A 190 -1.38 5.17 2.66
N SER A 191 -2.12 5.83 1.78
CA SER A 191 -3.44 6.39 2.09
C SER A 191 -4.43 5.31 2.57
N LEU A 192 -4.45 4.15 1.91
CA LEU A 192 -5.30 3.02 2.28
C LEU A 192 -4.92 2.45 3.67
N VAL A 193 -3.62 2.32 3.95
CA VAL A 193 -3.12 1.84 5.23
C VAL A 193 -3.45 2.82 6.36
N ILE A 194 -3.23 4.12 6.16
CA ILE A 194 -3.58 5.16 7.13
C ILE A 194 -5.08 5.16 7.42
N ARG A 195 -5.91 5.04 6.39
CA ARG A 195 -7.37 4.94 6.55
C ARG A 195 -7.76 3.73 7.39
N SER A 196 -7.18 2.57 7.12
CA SER A 196 -7.43 1.34 7.89
C SER A 196 -6.99 1.48 9.35
N ARG A 197 -5.82 2.07 9.60
CA ARG A 197 -5.33 2.39 10.95
C ARG A 197 -6.30 3.31 11.70
N ASN A 198 -6.76 4.38 11.07
CA ASN A 198 -7.68 5.34 11.70
C ASN A 198 -9.03 4.68 12.01
N THR A 199 -9.53 3.81 11.15
CA THR A 199 -10.75 3.01 11.42
C THR A 199 -10.56 2.10 12.64
N TYR A 200 -9.38 1.49 12.79
CA TYR A 200 -9.07 0.66 13.96
C TYR A 200 -9.00 1.48 15.25
N LEU A 201 -8.40 2.67 15.20
CA LEU A 201 -8.37 3.59 16.34
C LEU A 201 -9.77 4.05 16.76
N ALA A 202 -10.63 4.38 15.79
CA ALA A 202 -12.01 4.77 16.05
C ALA A 202 -12.80 3.62 16.73
N PHE A 203 -12.59 2.38 16.27
CA PHE A 203 -13.18 1.21 16.92
C PHE A 203 -12.72 1.05 18.37
N LEU A 204 -11.40 1.18 18.65
CA LEU A 204 -10.90 1.07 20.02
C LEU A 204 -11.43 2.17 20.95
N ALA A 205 -11.57 3.39 20.46
CA ALA A 205 -12.16 4.49 21.22
C ALA A 205 -13.65 4.27 21.51
N GLU A 206 -14.40 3.75 20.52
CA GLU A 206 -15.82 3.42 20.70
C GLU A 206 -16.00 2.24 21.67
N LEU A 207 -15.16 1.22 21.59
CA LEU A 207 -15.15 0.10 22.52
C LEU A 207 -14.88 0.57 23.94
N GLU A 208 -13.87 1.39 24.16
CA GLU A 208 -13.54 1.97 25.46
C GLU A 208 -14.72 2.70 26.06
N THR A 209 -15.31 3.64 25.33
CA THR A 209 -16.47 4.43 25.80
C THR A 209 -17.67 3.53 26.15
N THR A 210 -17.94 2.52 25.30
CA THR A 210 -19.08 1.62 25.51
C THR A 210 -18.90 0.73 26.74
N VAL A 211 -17.68 0.21 26.95
CA VAL A 211 -17.38 -0.65 28.11
C VAL A 211 -17.44 0.17 29.40
N VAL A 212 -16.86 1.37 29.41
CA VAL A 212 -16.89 2.26 30.59
C VAL A 212 -18.32 2.63 30.98
N GLN A 213 -19.15 3.04 30.01
CA GLN A 213 -20.56 3.37 30.25
C GLN A 213 -21.34 2.18 30.82
N ARG A 214 -21.05 0.98 30.34
CA ARG A 214 -21.72 -0.24 30.80
C ARG A 214 -21.35 -0.60 32.22
N VAL A 215 -20.07 -0.53 32.57
CA VAL A 215 -19.59 -0.80 33.94
C VAL A 215 -20.15 0.20 34.91
N HIS A 216 -20.20 1.50 34.55
CA HIS A 216 -20.78 2.54 35.38
C HIS A 216 -22.27 2.29 35.69
N LYS A 217 -23.07 1.91 34.68
CA LYS A 217 -24.47 1.54 34.88
C LYS A 217 -24.67 0.33 35.79
N LEU A 218 -23.73 -0.64 35.77
CA LEU A 218 -23.76 -1.81 36.65
C LEU A 218 -23.35 -1.48 38.09
N GLU A 219 -22.46 -0.47 38.27
CA GLU A 219 -22.08 0.03 39.59
C GLU A 219 -23.21 0.87 40.25
N GLU A 220 -23.96 1.66 39.45
CA GLU A 220 -25.11 2.44 39.93
C GLU A 220 -26.32 1.58 40.25
N ALA A 221 -26.47 0.39 39.68
CA ALA A 221 -27.60 -0.54 39.91
C ALA A 221 -27.36 -1.48 41.12
N LYS A 222 -26.26 -1.33 41.84
CA LYS A 222 -25.88 -2.13 43.02
C LYS A 222 -25.97 -1.32 44.29
#